data_9808a848709046c968c50590cc42ae85
#
_entry.id   9808a848709046c968c50590cc42ae85
#
_cell.length_a   1.000
_cell.length_b   1.000
_cell.length_c   1.000
_cell.angle_alpha   90.00
_cell.angle_beta   90.00
_cell.angle_gamma   90.00
#
_symmetry.space_group_name_H-M   'P 1'
#
loop_
_entity.id
_entity.type
_entity.pdbx_description
1 polymer ?
#
loop_
_entity_poly.entity_id
_entity_poly.type
_entity_poly.pdbx_seq_one_letter_code
_entity_poly.pdbx_strand_id
1 'polypeptide(L)'
;MKKIIIKTGKAFLNLIYAIIKMIPTTNQIAFMSMQSDLPSLDFKLLAEEIDNKKLNIKLIFLCKKMNSNLSKKTDYIRYVFNMIGYMFKAMYYLATSKVCITESYCVPISILKHKETLKIIQIWHASGAVKKFGYQCLDTEEGKSREIAELMGMHKNYDYVIAPSEVTKNIFSEAFNIDKEKVIKLGLPRLEYITNSKYDKSEEIYKEYPELKEKKVVLYVPTFRKGKNVNIDELLNYPIDKNKYKLIIKLHPLEDANVPNEYLVDSTYTSFDLIKIADYIITDYSILSIEASILEKPVFLYLYDLEEYDKNRGLNVDLSSELKTFTTKTFSDIMNKIENNDFDIGEIVKYKEKYIEIDTKNTIEKLCDFILKLL
;
A
#
# COMPACT_ATOMS: atom_id res chain seq x y z
N MET A 1 9.96 -11.27 31.62
CA MET A 1 10.44 -9.89 31.73
C MET A 1 9.86 -8.99 30.64
N LYS A 2 10.02 -9.27 29.33
CA LYS A 2 9.45 -8.44 28.21
C LYS A 2 7.94 -8.16 28.34
N LYS A 3 7.11 -9.18 28.67
CA LYS A 3 5.65 -9.02 28.84
C LYS A 3 5.29 -7.97 29.91
N ILE A 4 5.97 -8.01 31.05
CA ILE A 4 5.70 -7.08 32.16
C ILE A 4 6.04 -5.66 31.72
N ILE A 5 7.20 -5.46 31.07
CA ILE A 5 7.61 -4.15 30.57
C ILE A 5 6.59 -3.58 29.61
N ILE A 6 6.12 -4.38 28.64
CA ILE A 6 5.10 -3.92 27.66
C ILE A 6 3.79 -3.57 28.37
N LYS A 7 3.29 -4.45 29.28
CA LYS A 7 2.06 -4.20 30.00
C LYS A 7 2.14 -2.94 30.87
N THR A 8 3.24 -2.77 31.61
CA THR A 8 3.47 -1.59 32.46
C THR A 8 3.59 -0.32 31.63
N GLY A 9 4.38 -0.35 30.53
CA GLY A 9 4.51 0.77 29.62
C GLY A 9 3.15 1.15 28.98
N LYS A 10 2.38 0.17 28.54
CA LYS A 10 1.02 0.42 28.01
C LYS A 10 0.07 1.01 29.06
N ALA A 11 0.13 0.53 30.31
CA ALA A 11 -0.68 1.09 31.41
C ALA A 11 -0.29 2.53 31.70
N PHE A 12 1.00 2.84 31.78
CA PHE A 12 1.53 4.18 31.99
C PHE A 12 1.11 5.15 30.86
N LEU A 13 1.26 4.74 29.59
CA LEU A 13 0.82 5.55 28.45
C LEU A 13 -0.70 5.83 28.50
N ASN A 14 -1.50 4.84 28.88
CA ASN A 14 -2.95 5.02 29.01
C ASN A 14 -3.34 5.94 30.19
N LEU A 15 -2.55 5.96 31.26
CA LEU A 15 -2.76 6.90 32.37
C LEU A 15 -2.53 8.35 31.90
N ILE A 16 -1.42 8.60 31.21
CA ILE A 16 -1.14 9.92 30.61
C ILE A 16 -2.23 10.30 29.59
N TYR A 17 -2.61 9.34 28.73
CA TYR A 17 -3.63 9.57 27.71
C TYR A 17 -5.01 9.88 28.31
N ALA A 18 -5.34 9.30 29.47
CA ALA A 18 -6.57 9.62 30.19
C ALA A 18 -6.65 11.12 30.60
N ILE A 19 -5.52 11.71 30.96
CA ILE A 19 -5.43 13.14 31.26
C ILE A 19 -5.57 13.96 29.96
N ILE A 20 -4.87 13.59 28.89
CA ILE A 20 -4.94 14.28 27.59
C ILE A 20 -6.37 14.22 27.02
N LYS A 21 -7.10 13.14 27.23
CA LYS A 21 -8.50 12.98 26.80
C LYS A 21 -9.47 13.97 27.48
N MET A 22 -9.08 14.67 28.55
CA MET A 22 -9.90 15.74 29.13
C MET A 22 -9.97 16.98 28.21
N ILE A 23 -9.04 17.12 27.28
CA ILE A 23 -9.07 18.20 26.28
C ILE A 23 -10.28 17.98 25.34
N PRO A 24 -11.11 19.00 25.08
CA PRO A 24 -12.25 18.90 24.21
C PRO A 24 -11.89 18.44 22.79
N THR A 25 -12.79 17.67 22.16
CA THR A 25 -12.69 17.31 20.75
C THR A 25 -12.98 18.54 19.88
N THR A 26 -12.21 18.73 18.83
CA THR A 26 -12.34 19.82 17.87
C THR A 26 -12.70 19.30 16.49
N ASN A 27 -13.13 20.19 15.58
CA ASN A 27 -13.48 19.82 14.22
C ASN A 27 -12.22 19.57 13.39
N GLN A 28 -11.57 18.43 13.62
CA GLN A 28 -10.34 18.05 12.92
C GLN A 28 -10.31 16.57 12.57
N ILE A 29 -9.59 16.28 11.48
CA ILE A 29 -9.28 14.94 10.99
C ILE A 29 -7.77 14.72 11.10
N ALA A 30 -7.35 13.62 11.74
CA ALA A 30 -5.96 13.22 11.81
C ALA A 30 -5.67 12.13 10.77
N PHE A 31 -4.66 12.34 9.93
CA PHE A 31 -4.10 11.33 9.03
C PHE A 31 -2.83 10.76 9.65
N MET A 32 -2.79 9.45 9.87
CA MET A 32 -1.68 8.80 10.56
C MET A 32 -1.06 7.69 9.73
N SER A 33 0.26 7.75 9.54
CA SER A 33 1.03 6.69 8.89
C SER A 33 2.33 6.41 9.62
N MET A 34 2.70 5.12 9.71
CA MET A 34 4.02 4.69 10.14
C MET A 34 4.82 4.01 9.00
N GLN A 35 4.38 4.19 7.76
CA GLN A 35 5.04 3.69 6.54
C GLN A 35 6.03 4.70 5.94
N SER A 36 5.73 5.99 6.07
CA SER A 36 6.48 7.08 5.44
C SER A 36 6.55 8.29 6.37
N ASP A 37 7.54 9.16 6.16
CA ASP A 37 7.62 10.48 6.80
C ASP A 37 6.76 11.53 6.06
N LEU A 38 6.23 11.20 4.87
CA LEU A 38 5.38 12.06 4.06
C LEU A 38 3.99 11.45 3.87
N PRO A 39 2.94 12.27 3.68
CA PRO A 39 1.61 11.79 3.32
C PRO A 39 1.63 11.01 2.01
N SER A 40 0.92 9.87 1.97
CA SER A 40 0.73 9.07 0.76
C SER A 40 -0.11 9.79 -0.30
N LEU A 41 -0.18 9.20 -1.49
CA LEU A 41 -1.07 9.66 -2.56
C LEU A 41 -2.53 9.70 -2.08
N ASP A 42 -3.00 8.62 -1.43
CA ASP A 42 -4.39 8.54 -0.93
C ASP A 42 -4.68 9.64 0.09
N PHE A 43 -3.77 9.90 1.01
CA PHE A 43 -3.92 10.98 1.98
C PHE A 43 -3.97 12.36 1.33
N LYS A 44 -3.12 12.62 0.34
CA LYS A 44 -3.10 13.89 -0.39
C LYS A 44 -4.40 14.14 -1.14
N LEU A 45 -4.88 13.13 -1.89
CA LEU A 45 -6.11 13.23 -2.67
C LEU A 45 -7.35 13.41 -1.78
N LEU A 46 -7.43 12.68 -0.66
CA LEU A 46 -8.51 12.86 0.32
C LEU A 46 -8.47 14.23 0.98
N ALA A 47 -7.29 14.70 1.35
CA ALA A 47 -7.15 16.02 1.97
C ALA A 47 -7.54 17.14 1.01
N GLU A 48 -7.13 17.06 -0.25
CA GLU A 48 -7.54 17.99 -1.31
C GLU A 48 -9.06 18.02 -1.47
N GLU A 49 -9.71 16.85 -1.49
CA GLU A 49 -11.17 16.77 -1.62
C GLU A 49 -11.89 17.36 -0.40
N ILE A 50 -11.42 17.07 0.83
CA ILE A 50 -11.99 17.64 2.05
C ILE A 50 -11.86 19.17 2.06
N ASP A 51 -10.70 19.70 1.67
CA ASP A 51 -10.45 21.15 1.59
C ASP A 51 -11.34 21.81 0.54
N ASN A 52 -11.58 21.16 -0.61
CA ASN A 52 -12.48 21.62 -1.66
C ASN A 52 -13.93 21.76 -1.21
N LYS A 53 -14.38 20.96 -0.23
CA LYS A 53 -15.73 21.06 0.37
C LYS A 53 -15.88 22.32 1.25
N LYS A 54 -14.81 23.05 1.58
CA LYS A 54 -14.80 24.31 2.36
C LYS A 54 -15.51 24.24 3.72
N LEU A 55 -15.38 23.10 4.41
CA LEU A 55 -16.08 22.80 5.66
C LEU A 55 -15.25 23.17 6.89
N ASN A 56 -14.51 24.17 7.03
CA ASN A 56 -13.72 24.58 8.21
C ASN A 56 -13.26 23.40 9.11
N ILE A 57 -12.66 22.39 8.46
CA ILE A 57 -12.11 21.18 9.10
C ILE A 57 -10.59 21.31 9.12
N LYS A 58 -9.99 21.13 10.29
CA LYS A 58 -8.53 21.15 10.39
C LYS A 58 -7.96 19.78 10.05
N LEU A 59 -7.07 19.69 9.05
CA LEU A 59 -6.38 18.48 8.64
C LEU A 59 -5.00 18.39 9.31
N ILE A 60 -4.71 17.26 9.95
CA ILE A 60 -3.46 17.02 10.70
C ILE A 60 -2.78 15.78 10.12
N PHE A 61 -1.54 15.92 9.66
CA PHE A 61 -0.72 14.80 9.18
C PHE A 61 0.31 14.39 10.23
N LEU A 62 0.25 13.11 10.62
CA LEU A 62 1.16 12.45 11.56
C LEU A 62 1.81 11.27 10.85
N CYS A 63 2.71 11.57 9.93
CA CYS A 63 3.46 10.58 9.17
C CYS A 63 4.85 10.41 9.78
N LYS A 64 5.22 9.17 10.13
CA LYS A 64 6.53 8.86 10.72
C LYS A 64 6.96 7.45 10.38
N LYS A 65 7.98 7.33 9.52
CA LYS A 65 8.55 6.04 9.16
C LYS A 65 9.23 5.38 10.37
N MET A 66 8.92 4.11 10.59
CA MET A 66 9.66 3.30 11.56
C MET A 66 10.99 2.83 10.94
N ASN A 67 12.12 3.30 11.49
CA ASN A 67 13.43 2.86 11.06
C ASN A 67 13.84 1.60 11.84
N SER A 68 14.08 0.50 11.12
CA SER A 68 14.60 -0.76 11.68
C SER A 68 16.12 -0.89 11.59
N ASN A 69 16.79 -0.09 10.74
CA ASN A 69 18.23 -0.21 10.44
C ASN A 69 19.00 0.99 10.97
N LEU A 70 19.24 1.02 12.29
CA LEU A 70 20.06 2.03 12.93
C LEU A 70 21.42 1.42 13.28
N SER A 71 22.46 1.80 12.56
CA SER A 71 23.82 1.24 12.71
C SER A 71 24.60 1.87 13.88
N LYS A 72 24.30 3.13 14.23
CA LYS A 72 25.01 3.85 15.30
C LYS A 72 24.15 4.01 16.54
N LYS A 73 24.77 3.85 17.73
CA LYS A 73 24.10 4.01 19.05
C LYS A 73 23.50 5.41 19.24
N THR A 74 24.15 6.44 18.71
CA THR A 74 23.65 7.82 18.73
C THR A 74 22.38 8.01 17.94
N ASP A 75 22.27 7.35 16.76
CA ASP A 75 21.09 7.43 15.91
C ASP A 75 19.92 6.67 16.54
N TYR A 76 20.20 5.57 17.25
CA TYR A 76 19.21 4.85 18.03
C TYR A 76 18.63 5.72 19.16
N ILE A 77 19.47 6.42 19.93
CA ILE A 77 19.02 7.33 20.99
C ILE A 77 18.14 8.45 20.41
N ARG A 78 18.59 9.10 19.34
CA ARG A 78 17.84 10.15 18.64
C ARG A 78 16.49 9.62 18.14
N TYR A 79 16.49 8.41 17.57
CA TYR A 79 15.26 7.76 17.10
C TYR A 79 14.27 7.52 18.25
N VAL A 80 14.72 7.01 19.40
CA VAL A 80 13.86 6.79 20.56
C VAL A 80 13.24 8.11 21.06
N PHE A 81 14.02 9.19 21.20
CA PHE A 81 13.47 10.50 21.58
C PHE A 81 12.45 11.02 20.57
N ASN A 82 12.72 10.88 19.26
CA ASN A 82 11.78 11.25 18.20
C ASN A 82 10.49 10.43 18.28
N MET A 83 10.58 9.13 18.58
CA MET A 83 9.41 8.27 18.73
C MET A 83 8.59 8.59 19.99
N ILE A 84 9.25 8.98 21.09
CA ILE A 84 8.56 9.48 22.28
C ILE A 84 7.80 10.76 21.94
N GLY A 85 8.46 11.74 21.31
CA GLY A 85 7.81 12.98 20.86
C GLY A 85 6.63 12.72 19.92
N TYR A 86 6.80 11.79 18.95
CA TYR A 86 5.71 11.36 18.07
C TYR A 86 4.54 10.76 18.87
N MET A 87 4.81 9.91 19.87
CA MET A 87 3.79 9.30 20.70
C MET A 87 2.93 10.35 21.42
N PHE A 88 3.56 11.35 22.06
CA PHE A 88 2.82 12.43 22.74
C PHE A 88 2.01 13.27 21.76
N LYS A 89 2.58 13.59 20.57
CA LYS A 89 1.87 14.30 19.52
C LYS A 89 0.67 13.50 19.01
N ALA A 90 0.84 12.18 18.81
CA ALA A 90 -0.23 11.28 18.42
C ALA A 90 -1.33 11.20 19.49
N MET A 91 -0.97 11.09 20.78
CA MET A 91 -1.93 11.13 21.89
C MET A 91 -2.78 12.39 21.85
N TYR A 92 -2.15 13.55 21.68
CA TYR A 92 -2.87 14.84 21.65
C TYR A 92 -3.88 14.86 20.50
N TYR A 93 -3.46 14.53 19.28
CA TYR A 93 -4.33 14.61 18.12
C TYR A 93 -5.39 13.50 18.10
N LEU A 94 -5.10 12.29 18.59
CA LEU A 94 -6.11 11.25 18.77
C LEU A 94 -7.15 11.62 19.83
N ALA A 95 -6.76 12.36 20.89
CA ALA A 95 -7.68 12.82 21.91
C ALA A 95 -8.60 13.97 21.45
N THR A 96 -8.15 14.77 20.49
CA THR A 96 -8.80 16.01 20.07
C THR A 96 -9.46 15.94 18.68
N SER A 97 -9.23 14.88 17.89
CA SER A 97 -9.86 14.68 16.60
C SER A 97 -11.20 13.95 16.71
N LYS A 98 -12.10 14.23 15.77
CA LYS A 98 -13.33 13.45 15.58
C LYS A 98 -13.10 12.19 14.75
N VAL A 99 -12.25 12.30 13.73
CA VAL A 99 -11.89 11.18 12.84
C VAL A 99 -10.38 11.04 12.76
N CYS A 100 -9.91 9.80 12.76
CA CYS A 100 -8.53 9.44 12.45
C CYS A 100 -8.53 8.47 11.25
N ILE A 101 -7.82 8.84 10.20
CA ILE A 101 -7.62 8.00 9.02
C ILE A 101 -6.20 7.44 9.08
N THR A 102 -6.06 6.13 8.95
CA THR A 102 -4.75 5.47 8.96
C THR A 102 -4.59 4.52 7.79
N GLU A 103 -3.35 4.38 7.29
CA GLU A 103 -3.01 3.47 6.20
C GLU A 103 -2.03 2.37 6.61
N SER A 104 -1.72 2.30 7.89
CA SER A 104 -0.74 1.35 8.41
C SER A 104 -1.07 0.87 9.83
N TYR A 105 -0.35 -0.14 10.31
CA TYR A 105 -0.37 -0.46 11.72
C TYR A 105 0.30 0.67 12.51
N CYS A 106 -0.50 1.45 13.22
CA CYS A 106 -0.04 2.54 14.08
C CYS A 106 -0.14 2.15 15.56
N VAL A 107 1.01 2.05 16.22
CA VAL A 107 1.10 1.67 17.65
C VAL A 107 0.22 2.55 18.55
N PRO A 108 0.21 3.91 18.43
CA PRO A 108 -0.65 4.76 19.24
C PRO A 108 -2.13 4.43 19.09
N ILE A 109 -2.59 4.13 17.87
CA ILE A 109 -3.98 3.74 17.62
C ILE A 109 -4.31 2.46 18.38
N SER A 110 -3.44 1.44 18.30
CA SER A 110 -3.74 0.10 18.78
C SER A 110 -3.65 -0.07 20.29
N ILE A 111 -2.76 0.67 20.98
CA ILE A 111 -2.49 0.45 22.40
C ILE A 111 -3.26 1.39 23.35
N LEU A 112 -3.75 2.53 22.85
CA LEU A 112 -4.42 3.54 23.66
C LEU A 112 -5.93 3.26 23.75
N LYS A 113 -6.54 3.70 24.87
CA LYS A 113 -7.99 3.64 25.09
C LYS A 113 -8.62 4.95 24.64
N HIS A 114 -9.10 5.00 23.42
CA HIS A 114 -9.63 6.22 22.81
C HIS A 114 -10.96 6.68 23.39
N LYS A 115 -11.37 7.91 23.07
CA LYS A 115 -12.73 8.39 23.28
C LYS A 115 -13.69 7.67 22.34
N GLU A 116 -14.90 7.43 22.75
CA GLU A 116 -15.96 6.85 21.92
C GLU A 116 -16.33 7.77 20.72
N THR A 117 -16.12 9.07 20.91
CA THR A 117 -16.36 10.08 19.87
C THR A 117 -15.30 10.10 18.77
N LEU A 118 -14.13 9.48 18.97
CA LEU A 118 -13.15 9.33 17.92
C LEU A 118 -13.51 8.14 17.01
N LYS A 119 -13.65 8.37 15.71
CA LYS A 119 -13.83 7.32 14.70
C LYS A 119 -12.52 7.05 13.98
N ILE A 120 -12.09 5.78 13.94
CA ILE A 120 -10.82 5.36 13.36
C ILE A 120 -11.08 4.53 12.10
N ILE A 121 -10.61 5.03 10.96
CA ILE A 121 -10.78 4.40 9.64
C ILE A 121 -9.41 3.90 9.16
N GLN A 122 -9.29 2.60 8.94
CA GLN A 122 -8.14 2.00 8.26
C GLN A 122 -8.41 1.94 6.76
N ILE A 123 -7.64 2.69 5.97
CA ILE A 123 -7.74 2.61 4.51
C ILE A 123 -6.70 1.68 3.90
N TRP A 124 -5.70 1.26 4.69
CA TRP A 124 -4.54 0.50 4.26
C TRP A 124 -3.72 1.24 3.18
N HIS A 125 -2.57 0.71 2.83
CA HIS A 125 -1.68 1.29 1.81
C HIS A 125 -1.72 0.52 0.48
N ALA A 126 -2.82 -0.22 0.26
CA ALA A 126 -3.01 -1.07 -0.91
C ALA A 126 -4.50 -1.37 -1.11
N SER A 127 -4.92 -1.50 -2.35
CA SER A 127 -6.34 -1.77 -2.72
C SER A 127 -6.76 -3.23 -2.51
N GLY A 128 -5.92 -4.03 -1.87
CA GLY A 128 -6.16 -5.45 -1.57
C GLY A 128 -4.93 -6.08 -0.94
N ALA A 129 -4.85 -7.39 -0.93
CA ALA A 129 -3.68 -8.11 -0.42
C ALA A 129 -3.45 -9.42 -1.18
N VAL A 130 -2.50 -9.42 -2.09
CA VAL A 130 -1.99 -10.63 -2.73
C VAL A 130 -1.27 -11.50 -1.70
N LYS A 131 -0.47 -10.89 -0.84
CA LYS A 131 0.33 -11.53 0.21
C LYS A 131 -0.43 -11.60 1.52
N LYS A 132 -0.26 -12.67 2.29
CA LYS A 132 -0.71 -12.74 3.67
C LYS A 132 0.00 -11.70 4.53
N PHE A 133 -0.72 -11.11 5.49
CA PHE A 133 -0.19 -10.13 6.43
C PHE A 133 -0.97 -10.11 7.74
N GLY A 134 -0.51 -9.32 8.71
CA GLY A 134 -1.21 -9.14 9.98
C GLY A 134 -1.39 -10.46 10.72
N TYR A 135 -2.62 -10.78 11.11
CA TYR A 135 -2.97 -12.00 11.84
C TYR A 135 -2.87 -13.27 11.00
N GLN A 136 -2.85 -13.18 9.66
CA GLN A 136 -2.72 -14.34 8.77
C GLN A 136 -1.29 -14.94 8.76
N CYS A 137 -0.28 -14.19 9.21
CA CYS A 137 1.12 -14.63 9.19
C CYS A 137 1.81 -14.52 10.57
N LEU A 138 1.05 -14.69 11.67
CA LEU A 138 1.65 -14.76 13.01
C LEU A 138 2.48 -16.03 13.17
N ASP A 139 3.59 -15.88 13.91
CA ASP A 139 4.55 -16.97 14.22
C ASP A 139 5.21 -17.59 12.97
N THR A 140 5.13 -16.93 11.81
CA THR A 140 5.90 -17.28 10.60
C THR A 140 7.22 -16.52 10.57
N GLU A 141 8.15 -16.90 9.67
CA GLU A 141 9.46 -16.28 9.54
C GLU A 141 9.40 -14.77 9.26
N GLU A 142 8.48 -14.35 8.41
CA GLU A 142 8.26 -12.93 8.10
C GLU A 142 7.20 -12.26 8.98
N GLY A 143 6.51 -13.02 9.80
CA GLY A 143 5.43 -12.56 10.68
C GLY A 143 5.92 -12.04 12.02
N LYS A 144 4.98 -11.53 12.80
CA LYS A 144 5.22 -11.17 14.20
C LYS A 144 4.87 -12.33 15.11
N SER A 145 5.54 -12.43 16.27
CA SER A 145 5.13 -13.34 17.34
C SER A 145 3.68 -13.01 17.75
N ARG A 146 2.83 -14.03 17.85
CA ARG A 146 1.44 -13.93 18.32
C ARG A 146 1.35 -13.22 19.65
N GLU A 147 2.24 -13.62 20.58
CA GLU A 147 2.31 -13.02 21.90
C GLU A 147 2.53 -11.50 21.85
N ILE A 148 3.43 -11.02 21.03
CA ILE A 148 3.72 -9.59 20.88
C ILE A 148 2.56 -8.89 20.16
N ALA A 149 1.99 -9.50 19.14
CA ALA A 149 0.84 -8.96 18.42
C ALA A 149 -0.36 -8.74 19.37
N GLU A 150 -0.66 -9.71 20.21
CA GLU A 150 -1.75 -9.62 21.19
C GLU A 150 -1.46 -8.59 22.29
N LEU A 151 -0.24 -8.57 22.86
CA LEU A 151 0.17 -7.60 23.87
C LEU A 151 0.08 -6.16 23.37
N MET A 152 0.52 -5.93 22.13
CA MET A 152 0.48 -4.63 21.48
C MET A 152 -0.90 -4.30 20.90
N GLY A 153 -1.85 -5.25 20.94
CA GLY A 153 -3.18 -5.06 20.35
C GLY A 153 -3.08 -4.73 18.87
N MET A 154 -2.28 -5.52 18.12
CA MET A 154 -2.08 -5.28 16.70
C MET A 154 -3.42 -5.15 15.97
N HIS A 155 -3.56 -4.09 15.18
CA HIS A 155 -4.79 -3.76 14.42
C HIS A 155 -6.08 -3.59 15.25
N LYS A 156 -5.99 -3.33 16.56
CA LYS A 156 -7.15 -2.98 17.38
C LYS A 156 -7.60 -1.53 17.16
N ASN A 157 -8.84 -1.27 17.59
CA ASN A 157 -9.48 0.04 17.67
C ASN A 157 -9.88 0.65 16.31
N TYR A 158 -9.93 -0.12 15.22
CA TYR A 158 -10.55 0.35 14.00
C TYR A 158 -12.07 0.28 14.12
N ASP A 159 -12.76 1.38 13.83
CA ASP A 159 -14.22 1.40 13.66
C ASP A 159 -14.59 0.90 12.27
N TYR A 160 -13.80 1.28 11.26
CA TYR A 160 -14.00 0.90 9.86
C TYR A 160 -12.68 0.53 9.17
N VAL A 161 -12.78 -0.39 8.22
CA VAL A 161 -11.72 -0.73 7.28
C VAL A 161 -12.29 -0.62 5.87
N ILE A 162 -11.53 -0.08 4.92
CA ILE A 162 -11.99 0.12 3.54
C ILE A 162 -11.46 -0.99 2.64
N ALA A 163 -12.35 -1.60 1.84
CA ALA A 163 -12.00 -2.66 0.88
C ALA A 163 -12.81 -2.51 -0.42
N PRO A 164 -12.20 -2.73 -1.61
CA PRO A 164 -12.86 -2.52 -2.89
C PRO A 164 -13.72 -3.69 -3.38
N SER A 165 -13.70 -4.84 -2.70
CA SER A 165 -14.47 -6.04 -3.09
C SER A 165 -14.82 -6.91 -1.88
N GLU A 166 -15.77 -7.86 -2.06
CA GLU A 166 -16.09 -8.84 -1.03
C GLU A 166 -14.93 -9.80 -0.75
N VAL A 167 -14.13 -10.13 -1.76
CA VAL A 167 -12.91 -10.94 -1.57
C VAL A 167 -11.92 -10.21 -0.68
N THR A 168 -11.62 -8.96 -0.99
CA THR A 168 -10.71 -8.14 -0.18
C THR A 168 -11.28 -7.90 1.23
N LYS A 169 -12.60 -7.75 1.37
CA LYS A 169 -13.28 -7.62 2.65
C LYS A 169 -13.04 -8.84 3.55
N ASN A 170 -13.11 -10.05 3.00
CA ASN A 170 -12.82 -11.28 3.73
C ASN A 170 -11.34 -11.33 4.16
N ILE A 171 -10.42 -11.06 3.23
CA ILE A 171 -8.98 -11.03 3.49
C ILE A 171 -8.64 -10.02 4.61
N PHE A 172 -9.20 -8.82 4.55
CA PHE A 172 -8.94 -7.78 5.55
C PHE A 172 -9.58 -8.10 6.91
N SER A 173 -10.76 -8.72 6.94
CA SER A 173 -11.36 -9.19 8.20
C SER A 173 -10.42 -10.15 8.92
N GLU A 174 -9.85 -11.14 8.24
CA GLU A 174 -8.88 -12.08 8.78
C GLU A 174 -7.55 -11.41 9.15
N ALA A 175 -6.97 -10.65 8.23
CA ALA A 175 -5.65 -10.05 8.41
C ALA A 175 -5.60 -9.00 9.55
N PHE A 176 -6.68 -8.25 9.73
CA PHE A 176 -6.81 -7.29 10.83
C PHE A 176 -7.46 -7.89 12.09
N ASN A 177 -7.99 -9.11 12.02
CA ASN A 177 -8.75 -9.76 13.08
C ASN A 177 -9.89 -8.84 13.57
N ILE A 178 -10.76 -8.46 12.64
CA ILE A 178 -11.88 -7.54 12.85
C ILE A 178 -13.17 -8.14 12.26
N ASP A 179 -14.31 -7.78 12.85
CA ASP A 179 -15.61 -8.21 12.34
C ASP A 179 -15.83 -7.72 10.90
N LYS A 180 -16.34 -8.60 10.05
CA LYS A 180 -16.54 -8.32 8.61
C LYS A 180 -17.47 -7.12 8.37
N GLU A 181 -18.43 -6.87 9.25
CA GLU A 181 -19.37 -5.74 9.18
C GLU A 181 -18.67 -4.38 9.30
N LYS A 182 -17.49 -4.33 9.93
CA LYS A 182 -16.67 -3.12 10.01
C LYS A 182 -15.84 -2.88 8.74
N VAL A 183 -15.76 -3.86 7.85
CA VAL A 183 -15.08 -3.69 6.56
C VAL A 183 -16.08 -3.20 5.53
N ILE A 184 -15.93 -1.94 5.13
CA ILE A 184 -16.86 -1.23 4.25
C ILE A 184 -16.39 -1.34 2.81
N LYS A 185 -17.31 -1.71 1.90
CA LYS A 185 -17.02 -1.80 0.46
C LYS A 185 -17.00 -0.41 -0.17
N LEU A 186 -15.80 0.15 -0.26
CA LEU A 186 -15.48 1.43 -0.89
C LEU A 186 -14.09 1.35 -1.54
N GLY A 187 -13.82 2.26 -2.49
CA GLY A 187 -12.52 2.36 -3.15
C GLY A 187 -11.57 3.32 -2.45
N LEU A 188 -10.28 3.10 -2.65
CA LEU A 188 -9.24 4.04 -2.29
C LEU A 188 -9.07 5.13 -3.36
N PRO A 189 -8.61 6.32 -3.01
CA PRO A 189 -8.32 7.41 -3.95
C PRO A 189 -7.42 7.02 -5.11
N ARG A 190 -6.43 6.15 -4.88
CA ARG A 190 -5.51 5.66 -5.92
C ARG A 190 -6.21 4.97 -7.09
N LEU A 191 -7.36 4.31 -6.85
CA LEU A 191 -8.11 3.65 -7.93
C LEU A 191 -8.65 4.68 -8.93
N GLU A 192 -9.17 5.80 -8.44
CA GLU A 192 -9.57 6.92 -9.29
C GLU A 192 -8.36 7.60 -9.92
N TYR A 193 -7.25 7.76 -9.19
CA TYR A 193 -6.02 8.32 -9.76
C TYR A 193 -5.54 7.56 -10.99
N ILE A 194 -5.67 6.22 -10.98
CA ILE A 194 -5.29 5.37 -12.11
C ILE A 194 -6.21 5.60 -13.32
N THR A 195 -7.51 5.78 -13.11
CA THR A 195 -8.53 5.79 -14.18
C THR A 195 -8.91 7.18 -14.67
N ASN A 196 -8.76 8.21 -13.84
CA ASN A 196 -9.22 9.56 -14.16
C ASN A 196 -8.15 10.33 -14.97
N SER A 197 -8.55 10.84 -16.13
CA SER A 197 -7.69 11.63 -17.02
C SER A 197 -7.15 12.93 -16.38
N LYS A 198 -7.81 13.46 -15.34
CA LYS A 198 -7.32 14.61 -14.56
C LYS A 198 -5.89 14.36 -14.01
N TYR A 199 -5.57 13.10 -13.70
CA TYR A 199 -4.29 12.69 -13.12
C TYR A 199 -3.36 12.03 -14.14
N ASP A 200 -3.65 12.16 -15.44
CA ASP A 200 -2.82 11.58 -16.49
C ASP A 200 -1.59 12.46 -16.78
N LYS A 201 -0.41 11.88 -16.59
CA LYS A 201 0.86 12.52 -16.87
C LYS A 201 1.53 11.97 -18.13
N SER A 202 0.82 11.24 -18.95
CA SER A 202 1.38 10.59 -20.15
C SER A 202 2.06 11.59 -21.08
N GLU A 203 1.46 12.74 -21.32
CA GLU A 203 2.06 13.78 -22.20
C GLU A 203 3.31 14.40 -21.59
N GLU A 204 3.40 14.57 -20.26
CA GLU A 204 4.62 15.04 -19.58
C GLU A 204 5.74 14.01 -19.73
N ILE A 205 5.43 12.73 -19.51
CA ILE A 205 6.39 11.63 -19.66
C ILE A 205 6.88 11.53 -21.10
N TYR A 206 6.00 11.58 -22.08
CA TYR A 206 6.37 11.52 -23.50
C TYR A 206 7.17 12.75 -23.97
N LYS A 207 6.98 13.91 -23.35
CA LYS A 207 7.80 15.10 -23.63
C LYS A 207 9.21 14.93 -23.12
N GLU A 208 9.38 14.29 -21.97
CA GLU A 208 10.70 14.05 -21.36
C GLU A 208 11.41 12.84 -21.98
N TYR A 209 10.64 11.81 -22.35
CA TYR A 209 11.11 10.54 -22.95
C TYR A 209 10.37 10.27 -24.27
N PRO A 210 10.70 10.97 -25.38
CA PRO A 210 9.95 10.87 -26.64
C PRO A 210 9.92 9.46 -27.22
N GLU A 211 10.98 8.67 -27.00
CA GLU A 211 11.08 7.29 -27.47
C GLU A 211 9.99 6.36 -26.89
N LEU A 212 9.38 6.72 -25.77
CA LEU A 212 8.29 5.95 -25.17
C LEU A 212 6.97 6.04 -25.96
N LYS A 213 6.84 7.06 -26.82
CA LYS A 213 5.68 7.23 -27.70
C LYS A 213 5.81 6.42 -28.99
N GLU A 214 7.06 6.13 -29.39
CA GLU A 214 7.37 5.45 -30.66
C GLU A 214 7.48 3.94 -30.52
N LYS A 215 7.66 3.43 -29.29
CA LYS A 215 7.93 2.01 -29.01
C LYS A 215 6.88 1.43 -28.09
N LYS A 216 6.75 0.12 -28.10
CA LYS A 216 5.95 -0.61 -27.13
C LYS A 216 6.66 -0.59 -25.77
N VAL A 217 6.00 -0.03 -24.75
CA VAL A 217 6.57 0.10 -23.40
C VAL A 217 6.32 -1.18 -22.61
N VAL A 218 7.40 -1.84 -22.21
CA VAL A 218 7.40 -2.99 -21.28
C VAL A 218 7.86 -2.48 -19.92
N LEU A 219 6.97 -2.45 -18.95
CA LEU A 219 7.25 -1.91 -17.61
C LEU A 219 7.41 -3.06 -16.60
N TYR A 220 8.57 -3.16 -15.95
CA TYR A 220 8.82 -4.12 -14.87
C TYR A 220 8.80 -3.42 -13.50
N VAL A 221 7.90 -3.86 -12.61
CA VAL A 221 7.72 -3.33 -11.25
C VAL A 221 7.71 -4.48 -10.26
N PRO A 222 8.88 -4.94 -9.79
CA PRO A 222 8.97 -6.07 -8.87
C PRO A 222 8.61 -5.69 -7.43
N THR A 223 8.24 -6.70 -6.64
CA THR A 223 8.14 -6.60 -5.18
C THR A 223 9.53 -6.54 -4.54
N PHE A 224 9.71 -5.67 -3.55
CA PHE A 224 10.89 -5.67 -2.70
C PHE A 224 11.07 -7.01 -1.97
N ARG A 225 12.29 -7.52 -1.97
CA ARG A 225 12.66 -8.76 -1.27
C ARG A 225 13.69 -8.48 -0.19
N LYS A 226 13.27 -8.71 1.06
CA LYS A 226 14.18 -8.52 2.20
C LYS A 226 15.33 -9.52 2.18
N GLY A 227 16.57 -9.02 2.10
CA GLY A 227 17.79 -9.85 2.14
C GLY A 227 18.10 -10.64 0.86
N LYS A 228 17.37 -10.38 -0.23
CA LYS A 228 17.63 -10.95 -1.55
C LYS A 228 17.51 -9.86 -2.61
N ASN A 229 18.31 -9.96 -3.67
CA ASN A 229 18.16 -9.07 -4.81
C ASN A 229 17.02 -9.55 -5.71
N VAL A 230 16.31 -8.59 -6.29
CA VAL A 230 15.35 -8.86 -7.36
C VAL A 230 16.11 -9.41 -8.57
N ASN A 231 15.54 -10.42 -9.23
CA ASN A 231 16.14 -10.99 -10.45
C ASN A 231 15.96 -10.05 -11.64
N ILE A 232 16.88 -9.10 -11.77
CA ILE A 232 16.91 -8.17 -12.92
C ILE A 232 17.89 -8.64 -13.99
N ASP A 233 18.84 -9.53 -13.65
CA ASP A 233 19.90 -9.94 -14.57
C ASP A 233 19.34 -10.65 -15.80
N GLU A 234 18.29 -11.45 -15.65
CA GLU A 234 17.63 -12.11 -16.78
C GLU A 234 17.02 -11.09 -17.75
N LEU A 235 16.42 -10.02 -17.22
CA LEU A 235 15.83 -8.94 -18.02
C LEU A 235 16.91 -8.15 -18.78
N LEU A 236 18.01 -7.80 -18.07
CA LEU A 236 19.09 -7.01 -18.65
C LEU A 236 19.89 -7.77 -19.71
N ASN A 237 19.99 -9.10 -19.56
CA ASN A 237 20.71 -9.98 -20.51
C ASN A 237 19.83 -10.49 -21.66
N TYR A 238 18.50 -10.28 -21.60
CA TYR A 238 17.61 -10.70 -22.67
C TYR A 238 17.81 -9.82 -23.91
N PRO A 239 17.98 -10.41 -25.13
CA PRO A 239 18.18 -9.66 -26.36
C PRO A 239 16.87 -9.06 -26.90
N ILE A 240 16.31 -8.11 -26.16
CA ILE A 240 15.08 -7.41 -26.55
C ILE A 240 15.29 -6.60 -27.84
N ASP A 241 14.33 -6.67 -28.77
CA ASP A 241 14.34 -5.81 -29.96
C ASP A 241 14.11 -4.33 -29.55
N LYS A 242 15.21 -3.59 -29.41
CA LYS A 242 15.20 -2.18 -29.01
C LYS A 242 14.55 -1.24 -30.04
N ASN A 243 14.27 -1.70 -31.26
CA ASN A 243 13.52 -0.89 -32.24
C ASN A 243 12.02 -0.97 -31.96
N LYS A 244 11.55 -2.10 -31.47
CA LYS A 244 10.12 -2.37 -31.22
C LYS A 244 9.71 -2.06 -29.77
N TYR A 245 10.57 -2.38 -28.79
CA TYR A 245 10.27 -2.29 -27.38
C TYR A 245 11.19 -1.33 -26.62
N LYS A 246 10.65 -0.69 -25.61
CA LYS A 246 11.40 0.01 -24.56
C LYS A 246 11.09 -0.65 -23.22
N LEU A 247 12.12 -1.22 -22.59
CA LEU A 247 12.02 -1.76 -21.24
C LEU A 247 12.23 -0.64 -20.23
N ILE A 248 11.33 -0.50 -19.27
CA ILE A 248 11.44 0.38 -18.09
C ILE A 248 11.44 -0.50 -16.85
N ILE A 249 12.37 -0.25 -15.92
CA ILE A 249 12.47 -0.94 -14.64
C ILE A 249 12.21 0.07 -13.53
N LYS A 250 11.14 -0.13 -12.76
CA LYS A 250 10.79 0.71 -11.60
C LYS A 250 10.93 -0.10 -10.32
N LEU A 251 12.10 -0.02 -9.71
CA LEU A 251 12.39 -0.71 -8.45
C LEU A 251 11.70 -0.04 -7.25
N HIS A 252 11.48 -0.84 -6.21
CA HIS A 252 11.06 -0.31 -4.92
C HIS A 252 12.18 0.58 -4.32
N PRO A 253 11.87 1.71 -3.64
CA PRO A 253 12.88 2.63 -3.09
C PRO A 253 13.84 2.01 -2.05
N LEU A 254 13.57 0.82 -1.56
CA LEU A 254 14.45 0.07 -0.64
C LEU A 254 15.32 -0.97 -1.35
N GLU A 255 15.17 -1.12 -2.66
CA GLU A 255 15.96 -2.05 -3.46
C GLU A 255 17.27 -1.37 -3.89
N ASP A 256 18.39 -2.05 -3.63
CA ASP A 256 19.75 -1.57 -3.96
C ASP A 256 20.32 -2.38 -5.15
N ALA A 257 19.56 -2.43 -6.23
CA ALA A 257 20.01 -3.08 -7.46
C ALA A 257 20.54 -2.06 -8.45
N ASN A 258 21.67 -2.37 -9.08
CA ASN A 258 22.30 -1.51 -10.08
C ASN A 258 21.58 -1.67 -11.42
N VAL A 259 20.65 -0.77 -11.73
CA VAL A 259 19.93 -0.72 -13.01
C VAL A 259 20.57 0.34 -13.89
N PRO A 260 20.99 0.00 -15.15
CA PRO A 260 21.49 1.00 -16.08
C PRO A 260 20.46 2.11 -16.36
N ASN A 261 20.95 3.35 -16.51
CA ASN A 261 20.09 4.52 -16.68
C ASN A 261 19.14 4.43 -17.88
N GLU A 262 19.51 3.71 -18.91
CA GLU A 262 18.67 3.52 -20.11
C GLU A 262 17.33 2.81 -19.83
N TYR A 263 17.21 2.12 -18.68
CA TYR A 263 15.99 1.43 -18.22
C TYR A 263 15.22 2.21 -17.16
N LEU A 264 15.71 3.36 -16.75
CA LEU A 264 15.11 4.17 -15.71
C LEU A 264 14.37 5.36 -16.30
N VAL A 265 13.36 5.80 -15.55
CA VAL A 265 12.70 7.10 -15.71
C VAL A 265 12.83 7.89 -14.42
N ASP A 266 12.60 9.18 -14.47
CA ASP A 266 12.68 10.04 -13.29
C ASP A 266 11.82 9.50 -12.13
N SER A 267 12.40 9.56 -10.94
CA SER A 267 11.78 9.00 -9.73
C SER A 267 10.50 9.73 -9.28
N THR A 268 10.25 10.93 -9.83
CA THR A 268 9.02 11.69 -9.58
C THR A 268 7.78 11.01 -10.17
N TYR A 269 7.94 10.24 -11.27
CA TYR A 269 6.87 9.43 -11.83
C TYR A 269 6.66 8.18 -11.00
N THR A 270 5.46 8.02 -10.49
CA THR A 270 5.05 6.86 -9.69
C THR A 270 4.80 5.62 -10.56
N SER A 271 4.72 4.44 -9.94
CA SER A 271 4.28 3.24 -10.67
C SER A 271 2.88 3.42 -11.28
N PHE A 272 2.00 4.21 -10.65
CA PHE A 272 0.67 4.52 -11.19
C PHE A 272 0.72 5.42 -12.43
N ASP A 273 1.69 6.30 -12.53
CA ASP A 273 1.90 7.10 -13.74
C ASP A 273 2.41 6.21 -14.88
N LEU A 274 3.36 5.31 -14.58
CA LEU A 274 4.00 4.46 -15.56
C LEU A 274 3.09 3.35 -16.11
N ILE A 275 2.20 2.76 -15.32
CA ILE A 275 1.24 1.76 -15.84
C ILE A 275 0.28 2.36 -16.88
N LYS A 276 0.03 3.68 -16.84
CA LYS A 276 -0.83 4.35 -17.82
C LYS A 276 -0.18 4.37 -19.21
N ILE A 277 1.13 4.57 -19.29
CA ILE A 277 1.87 4.59 -20.57
C ILE A 277 2.38 3.22 -21.00
N ALA A 278 2.40 2.22 -20.12
CA ALA A 278 2.85 0.88 -20.44
C ALA A 278 1.87 0.15 -21.36
N ASP A 279 2.39 -0.53 -22.40
CA ASP A 279 1.64 -1.50 -23.20
C ASP A 279 1.58 -2.85 -22.51
N TYR A 280 2.66 -3.24 -21.84
CA TYR A 280 2.81 -4.50 -21.11
C TYR A 280 3.37 -4.22 -19.73
N ILE A 281 2.74 -4.74 -18.69
CA ILE A 281 3.14 -4.58 -17.30
C ILE A 281 3.64 -5.93 -16.80
N ILE A 282 4.81 -5.95 -16.18
CA ILE A 282 5.39 -7.14 -15.57
C ILE A 282 5.56 -6.86 -14.08
N THR A 283 5.02 -7.72 -13.27
CA THR A 283 5.18 -7.67 -11.82
C THR A 283 5.30 -9.09 -11.24
N ASP A 284 5.13 -9.25 -9.95
CA ASP A 284 5.19 -10.54 -9.28
C ASP A 284 4.07 -10.67 -8.24
N TYR A 285 4.40 -10.78 -6.95
CA TYR A 285 3.44 -10.88 -5.83
C TYR A 285 2.92 -9.51 -5.37
N SER A 286 3.02 -8.49 -6.20
CA SER A 286 2.63 -7.12 -5.88
C SER A 286 1.13 -6.93 -6.00
N ILE A 287 0.58 -6.10 -5.11
CA ILE A 287 -0.79 -5.59 -5.26
C ILE A 287 -0.98 -4.80 -6.56
N LEU A 288 0.11 -4.34 -7.16
CA LEU A 288 0.07 -3.64 -8.45
C LEU A 288 -0.57 -4.51 -9.55
N SER A 289 -0.51 -5.85 -9.46
CA SER A 289 -1.22 -6.74 -10.39
C SER A 289 -2.72 -6.47 -10.39
N ILE A 290 -3.32 -6.26 -9.20
CA ILE A 290 -4.75 -5.94 -9.06
C ILE A 290 -4.99 -4.48 -9.47
N GLU A 291 -4.17 -3.54 -9.02
CA GLU A 291 -4.34 -2.11 -9.32
C GLU A 291 -4.15 -1.81 -10.81
N ALA A 292 -3.21 -2.47 -11.49
CA ALA A 292 -2.98 -2.32 -12.92
C ALA A 292 -4.07 -2.97 -13.78
N SER A 293 -4.71 -4.05 -13.30
CA SER A 293 -5.80 -4.71 -14.02
C SER A 293 -6.99 -3.79 -14.32
N ILE A 294 -7.13 -2.68 -13.57
CA ILE A 294 -8.15 -1.65 -13.82
C ILE A 294 -8.07 -1.09 -15.24
N LEU A 295 -6.86 -1.00 -15.79
CA LEU A 295 -6.62 -0.49 -17.13
C LEU A 295 -6.90 -1.53 -18.23
N GLU A 296 -7.23 -2.77 -17.86
CA GLU A 296 -7.49 -3.90 -18.77
C GLU A 296 -6.35 -4.14 -19.77
N LYS A 297 -5.13 -3.81 -19.35
CA LYS A 297 -3.89 -4.05 -20.09
C LYS A 297 -3.27 -5.38 -19.71
N PRO A 298 -2.40 -5.97 -20.56
CA PRO A 298 -1.64 -7.17 -20.22
C PRO A 298 -0.77 -6.98 -18.97
N VAL A 299 -1.01 -7.77 -17.94
CA VAL A 299 -0.24 -7.78 -16.67
C VAL A 299 0.36 -9.16 -16.49
N PHE A 300 1.64 -9.30 -16.81
CA PHE A 300 2.40 -10.54 -16.67
C PHE A 300 2.93 -10.70 -15.25
N LEU A 301 2.90 -11.93 -14.76
CA LEU A 301 3.40 -12.33 -13.45
C LEU A 301 4.70 -13.13 -13.62
N TYR A 302 5.81 -12.51 -13.24
CA TYR A 302 7.13 -13.12 -13.26
C TYR A 302 7.41 -13.84 -11.93
N LEU A 303 6.99 -15.10 -11.83
CA LEU A 303 6.96 -15.88 -10.59
C LEU A 303 8.11 -16.90 -10.51
N TYR A 304 9.35 -16.44 -10.71
CA TYR A 304 10.56 -17.30 -10.74
C TYR A 304 10.87 -18.01 -9.41
N ASP A 305 10.35 -17.51 -8.29
CA ASP A 305 10.59 -17.98 -6.93
C ASP A 305 9.29 -18.37 -6.18
N LEU A 306 8.19 -18.70 -6.88
CA LEU A 306 6.85 -18.88 -6.30
C LEU A 306 6.81 -19.83 -5.11
N GLU A 307 7.43 -21.02 -5.23
CA GLU A 307 7.36 -22.06 -4.20
C GLU A 307 8.04 -21.60 -2.90
N GLU A 308 9.19 -20.93 -3.03
CA GLU A 308 9.91 -20.37 -1.89
C GLU A 308 9.14 -19.19 -1.30
N TYR A 309 8.62 -18.31 -2.13
CA TYR A 309 7.90 -17.12 -1.70
C TYR A 309 6.62 -17.47 -0.94
N ASP A 310 5.81 -18.41 -1.47
CA ASP A 310 4.57 -18.83 -0.83
C ASP A 310 4.84 -19.57 0.50
N LYS A 311 5.88 -20.41 0.55
CA LYS A 311 6.29 -21.06 1.79
C LYS A 311 6.68 -20.08 2.89
N ASN A 312 7.41 -19.01 2.56
CA ASN A 312 7.94 -18.07 3.54
C ASN A 312 6.91 -17.02 3.97
N ARG A 313 6.10 -16.54 3.04
CA ARG A 313 5.14 -15.44 3.25
C ARG A 313 3.69 -15.88 3.27
N GLY A 314 3.32 -16.77 2.37
CA GLY A 314 1.96 -17.15 2.05
C GLY A 314 1.22 -16.13 1.17
N LEU A 315 0.35 -16.64 0.32
CA LEU A 315 -0.47 -15.86 -0.59
C LEU A 315 -1.95 -15.96 -0.22
N ASN A 316 -2.70 -14.87 -0.44
CA ASN A 316 -4.16 -14.81 -0.36
C ASN A 316 -4.83 -15.08 -1.71
N VAL A 317 -4.03 -15.01 -2.79
CA VAL A 317 -4.49 -15.11 -4.18
C VAL A 317 -3.70 -16.21 -4.86
N ASP A 318 -4.40 -17.15 -5.49
CA ASP A 318 -3.79 -18.12 -6.37
C ASP A 318 -3.54 -17.49 -7.75
N LEU A 319 -2.43 -16.76 -7.83
CA LEU A 319 -2.04 -16.00 -9.03
C LEU A 319 -1.94 -16.89 -10.28
N SER A 320 -1.42 -18.11 -10.12
CA SER A 320 -1.22 -19.04 -11.23
C SER A 320 -2.54 -19.57 -11.82
N SER A 321 -3.57 -19.71 -10.99
CA SER A 321 -4.90 -20.14 -11.44
C SER A 321 -5.70 -18.98 -12.04
N GLU A 322 -5.56 -17.77 -11.47
CA GLU A 322 -6.37 -16.61 -11.85
C GLU A 322 -5.86 -15.90 -13.09
N LEU A 323 -4.53 -15.88 -13.30
CA LEU A 323 -3.85 -15.26 -14.44
C LEU A 323 -2.97 -16.30 -15.15
N LYS A 324 -3.59 -17.40 -15.54
CA LYS A 324 -2.90 -18.58 -16.08
C LYS A 324 -2.08 -18.26 -17.32
N THR A 325 -2.65 -17.51 -18.28
CA THR A 325 -1.95 -17.17 -19.51
C THR A 325 -0.88 -16.10 -19.32
N PHE A 326 -0.93 -15.35 -18.22
CA PHE A 326 0.02 -14.30 -17.88
C PHE A 326 1.13 -14.73 -16.91
N THR A 327 1.03 -15.92 -16.31
CA THR A 327 2.02 -16.40 -15.33
C THR A 327 3.15 -17.14 -16.01
N THR A 328 4.40 -16.76 -15.71
CA THR A 328 5.63 -17.42 -16.18
C THR A 328 6.72 -17.46 -15.11
N LYS A 329 7.73 -18.32 -15.31
CA LYS A 329 8.91 -18.42 -14.46
C LYS A 329 10.15 -17.77 -15.08
N THR A 330 10.12 -17.40 -16.38
CA THR A 330 11.25 -16.79 -17.08
C THR A 330 10.82 -15.51 -17.81
N PHE A 331 11.74 -14.57 -17.95
CA PHE A 331 11.49 -13.35 -18.72
C PHE A 331 11.37 -13.66 -20.21
N SER A 332 12.13 -14.66 -20.70
CA SER A 332 12.04 -15.14 -22.10
C SER A 332 10.62 -15.58 -22.45
N ASP A 333 9.94 -16.34 -21.58
CA ASP A 333 8.57 -16.77 -21.81
C ASP A 333 7.59 -15.59 -21.84
N ILE A 334 7.81 -14.57 -21.00
CA ILE A 334 6.99 -13.35 -21.06
C ILE A 334 7.13 -12.69 -22.42
N MET A 335 8.36 -12.51 -22.91
CA MET A 335 8.59 -11.86 -24.19
C MET A 335 8.05 -12.69 -25.36
N ASN A 336 8.18 -14.03 -25.33
CA ASN A 336 7.59 -14.92 -26.30
C ASN A 336 6.06 -14.78 -26.35
N LYS A 337 5.40 -14.70 -25.19
CA LYS A 337 3.94 -14.48 -25.11
C LYS A 337 3.54 -13.13 -25.68
N ILE A 338 4.30 -12.08 -25.38
CA ILE A 338 4.09 -10.73 -25.92
C ILE A 338 4.23 -10.71 -27.44
N GLU A 339 5.27 -11.31 -27.99
CA GLU A 339 5.56 -11.33 -29.43
C GLU A 339 4.54 -12.11 -30.24
N ASN A 340 4.05 -13.21 -29.67
CA ASN A 340 3.05 -14.08 -30.32
C ASN A 340 1.61 -13.74 -29.96
N ASN A 341 1.39 -12.72 -29.08
CA ASN A 341 0.08 -12.36 -28.51
C ASN A 341 -0.62 -13.58 -27.87
N ASP A 342 0.15 -14.43 -27.17
CA ASP A 342 -0.30 -15.69 -26.55
C ASP A 342 -0.75 -15.45 -25.10
N PHE A 343 -1.85 -14.71 -24.93
CA PHE A 343 -2.48 -14.44 -23.62
C PHE A 343 -3.95 -14.07 -23.81
N ASP A 344 -4.76 -14.29 -22.76
CA ASP A 344 -6.20 -14.00 -22.75
C ASP A 344 -6.52 -12.78 -21.86
N ILE A 345 -6.80 -11.64 -22.47
CA ILE A 345 -7.22 -10.41 -21.73
C ILE A 345 -8.49 -10.65 -20.89
N GLY A 346 -9.31 -11.63 -21.25
CA GLY A 346 -10.48 -12.02 -20.45
C GLY A 346 -10.12 -12.46 -19.03
N GLU A 347 -8.92 -12.99 -18.81
CA GLU A 347 -8.42 -13.29 -17.45
C GLU A 347 -8.19 -12.01 -16.63
N ILE A 348 -7.62 -10.98 -17.24
CA ILE A 348 -7.40 -9.67 -16.59
C ILE A 348 -8.72 -9.01 -16.22
N VAL A 349 -9.72 -9.05 -17.12
CA VAL A 349 -11.05 -8.50 -16.85
C VAL A 349 -11.72 -9.20 -15.66
N LYS A 350 -11.71 -10.54 -15.65
CA LYS A 350 -12.26 -11.34 -14.54
C LYS A 350 -11.51 -11.08 -13.23
N TYR A 351 -10.18 -10.96 -13.30
CA TYR A 351 -9.33 -10.64 -12.14
C TYR A 351 -9.67 -9.28 -11.57
N LYS A 352 -9.80 -8.26 -12.41
CA LYS A 352 -10.27 -6.93 -12.02
C LYS A 352 -11.65 -6.99 -11.36
N GLU A 353 -12.64 -7.62 -11.99
CA GLU A 353 -14.01 -7.70 -11.48
C GLU A 353 -14.09 -8.40 -10.12
N LYS A 354 -13.24 -9.41 -9.88
CA LYS A 354 -13.18 -10.14 -8.61
C LYS A 354 -12.60 -9.29 -7.47
N TYR A 355 -11.54 -8.52 -7.73
CA TYR A 355 -10.82 -7.80 -6.68
C TYR A 355 -11.21 -6.33 -6.57
N ILE A 356 -11.88 -5.78 -7.58
CA ILE A 356 -12.35 -4.39 -7.61
C ILE A 356 -13.79 -4.38 -8.12
N GLU A 357 -14.73 -4.65 -7.20
CA GLU A 357 -16.18 -4.70 -7.49
C GLU A 357 -16.84 -3.32 -7.48
N ILE A 358 -16.12 -2.29 -7.05
CA ILE A 358 -16.65 -0.93 -6.96
C ILE A 358 -16.41 -0.17 -8.27
N ASP A 359 -17.27 0.82 -8.54
CA ASP A 359 -16.99 1.82 -9.56
C ASP A 359 -15.78 2.66 -9.14
N THR A 360 -14.71 2.64 -9.95
CA THR A 360 -13.46 3.36 -9.69
C THR A 360 -13.55 4.86 -9.96
N LYS A 361 -14.61 5.31 -10.62
CA LYS A 361 -14.93 6.73 -10.78
C LYS A 361 -15.49 7.28 -9.47
N ASN A 362 -15.04 8.47 -9.07
CA ASN A 362 -15.51 9.16 -7.85
C ASN A 362 -15.22 8.40 -6.53
N THR A 363 -14.16 7.56 -6.47
CA THR A 363 -13.79 6.90 -5.21
C THR A 363 -13.31 7.90 -4.17
N ILE A 364 -12.68 9.00 -4.59
CA ILE A 364 -12.22 10.08 -3.72
C ILE A 364 -13.43 10.75 -3.06
N GLU A 365 -14.41 11.18 -3.84
CA GLU A 365 -15.62 11.82 -3.34
C GLU A 365 -16.42 10.89 -2.43
N LYS A 366 -16.66 9.64 -2.85
CA LYS A 366 -17.42 8.65 -2.07
C LYS A 366 -16.79 8.38 -0.71
N LEU A 367 -15.46 8.23 -0.66
CA LEU A 367 -14.74 8.01 0.59
C LEU A 367 -14.73 9.29 1.45
N CYS A 368 -14.55 10.46 0.84
CA CYS A 368 -14.66 11.75 1.51
C CYS A 368 -16.05 11.92 2.17
N ASP A 369 -17.14 11.68 1.44
CA ASP A 369 -18.49 11.78 1.98
C ASP A 369 -18.77 10.80 3.10
N PHE A 370 -18.22 9.59 3.02
CA PHE A 370 -18.28 8.62 4.13
C PHE A 370 -17.57 9.16 5.38
N ILE A 371 -16.37 9.72 5.23
CA ILE A 371 -15.61 10.31 6.33
C ILE A 371 -16.34 11.50 6.94
N LEU A 372 -16.91 12.39 6.12
CA LEU A 372 -17.61 13.59 6.58
C LEU A 372 -18.89 13.29 7.36
N LYS A 373 -19.57 12.18 7.08
CA LYS A 373 -20.73 11.71 7.87
C LYS A 373 -20.38 11.27 9.30
N LEU A 374 -19.11 11.07 9.60
CA LEU A 374 -18.62 10.66 10.91
C LEU A 374 -18.15 11.86 11.79
N LEU A 375 -18.15 13.07 11.24
CA LEU A 375 -17.81 14.31 11.96
C LEU A 375 -18.98 14.87 12.77
#